data_237eb485ca2f96999d81ed15d8590727
#
_entry.id   237eb485ca2f96999d81ed15d8590727
#
_cell.length_a   1.000
_cell.length_b   1.000
_cell.length_c   1.000
_cell.angle_alpha   90.00
_cell.angle_beta   90.00
_cell.angle_gamma   90.00
#
_symmetry.space_group_name_H-M   'P 1'
#
loop_
_entity.id
_entity.type
_entity.pdbx_description
1 polymer ?
#
loop_
_entity_poly.entity_id
_entity_poly.type
_entity_poly.pdbx_seq_one_letter_code
_entity_poly.pdbx_strand_id
1 'polypeptide(L)'
;MPAEDTVFNVVYDKYMFWSILVGIFTFGWMFIAMLRYREGVEPDTTEKYHIEVGSFPVDSHNTKLEVAFYVLPTILVVWLTMIALASNYSSWSIPSDEDTFNVDVIGKQWFWEFHYQEELTWEDDPRETHIDVDWSGSALTVDTHGSDATNVTVEVDGVESNYAIDLAGEMLSTSDLYMDNNLHNVVSVYDAENNLLHTWEHLPVGKILTSAGGEHLIIPCDESVTLDLYSRPHDDSNPAYVGVQHALWLPEWGVKEDLVPGLEAGTVLTFIPDDAGTFPISCAEYCGLYHSKMTGNIDIVARDGATCDVDTDIPKMNSHTDGESSGGEH
;
A
#
# COMPACT_ATOMS: atom_id res chain seq x y z
N MET A 1 11.97 2.75 0.95
CA MET A 1 11.75 3.53 -0.30
C MET A 1 10.99 2.61 -1.23
N PRO A 2 9.98 3.09 -1.96
CA PRO A 2 9.27 2.22 -2.90
C PRO A 2 10.29 1.60 -3.87
N ALA A 3 10.09 0.34 -4.19
CA ALA A 3 11.01 -0.43 -5.02
C ALA A 3 11.12 0.12 -6.45
N GLU A 4 12.22 -0.22 -7.15
CA GLU A 4 12.61 0.44 -8.40
C GLU A 4 11.62 0.26 -9.56
N ASP A 5 10.75 -0.74 -9.52
CA ASP A 5 9.86 -1.10 -10.64
C ASP A 5 8.37 -0.83 -10.41
N THR A 6 8.01 -0.09 -9.36
CA THR A 6 6.62 0.33 -9.18
C THR A 6 6.17 1.21 -10.34
N VAL A 7 4.89 1.12 -10.71
CA VAL A 7 4.24 2.01 -11.67
C VAL A 7 4.52 3.48 -11.32
N PHE A 8 4.54 3.79 -10.03
CA PHE A 8 4.90 5.10 -9.51
C PHE A 8 6.34 5.49 -9.91
N ASN A 9 7.34 4.65 -9.67
CA ASN A 9 8.73 4.97 -9.97
C ASN A 9 8.98 5.13 -11.46
N VAL A 10 8.39 4.27 -12.30
CA VAL A 10 8.50 4.36 -13.76
C VAL A 10 7.96 5.70 -14.27
N VAL A 11 6.84 6.16 -13.73
CA VAL A 11 6.26 7.47 -14.10
C VAL A 11 7.10 8.60 -13.51
N TYR A 12 7.46 8.51 -12.22
CA TYR A 12 8.24 9.50 -11.50
C TYR A 12 9.57 9.79 -12.17
N ASP A 13 10.34 8.78 -12.54
CA ASP A 13 11.65 8.95 -13.20
C ASP A 13 11.55 9.68 -14.52
N LYS A 14 10.54 9.34 -15.33
CA LYS A 14 10.31 10.03 -16.60
C LYS A 14 9.93 11.50 -16.39
N TYR A 15 9.03 11.78 -15.43
CA TYR A 15 8.63 13.15 -15.10
C TYR A 15 9.81 13.93 -14.52
N MET A 16 10.60 13.35 -13.61
CA MET A 16 11.78 13.99 -13.04
C MET A 16 12.82 14.33 -14.08
N PHE A 17 13.15 13.39 -14.97
CA PHE A 17 14.10 13.62 -16.05
C PHE A 17 13.70 14.84 -16.90
N TRP A 18 12.46 14.87 -17.39
CA TRP A 18 11.99 15.97 -18.22
C TRP A 18 11.81 17.26 -17.45
N SER A 19 11.39 17.22 -16.20
CA SER A 19 11.27 18.40 -15.33
C SER A 19 12.63 19.07 -15.09
N ILE A 20 13.65 18.27 -14.81
CA ILE A 20 15.03 18.76 -14.63
C ILE A 20 15.53 19.39 -15.94
N LEU A 21 15.33 18.73 -17.08
CA LEU A 21 15.76 19.24 -18.38
C LEU A 21 15.09 20.58 -18.71
N VAL A 22 13.77 20.66 -18.58
CA VAL A 22 13.00 21.90 -18.78
C VAL A 22 13.41 22.97 -17.77
N GLY A 23 13.64 22.58 -16.51
CA GLY A 23 14.11 23.47 -15.45
C GLY A 23 15.48 24.08 -15.78
N ILE A 24 16.45 23.26 -16.17
CA ILE A 24 17.78 23.73 -16.59
C ILE A 24 17.67 24.72 -17.76
N PHE A 25 16.85 24.40 -18.76
CA PHE A 25 16.62 25.29 -19.89
C PHE A 25 16.02 26.62 -19.44
N THR A 26 14.95 26.57 -18.67
CA THR A 26 14.18 27.76 -18.24
C THR A 26 15.01 28.65 -17.31
N PHE A 27 15.59 28.07 -16.25
CA PHE A 27 16.42 28.83 -15.31
C PHE A 27 17.73 29.28 -15.95
N GLY A 28 18.35 28.47 -16.80
CA GLY A 28 19.53 28.84 -17.55
C GLY A 28 19.27 30.07 -18.44
N TRP A 29 18.19 30.05 -19.19
CA TRP A 29 17.74 31.19 -20.00
C TRP A 29 17.49 32.45 -19.14
N MET A 30 16.80 32.28 -18.03
CA MET A 30 16.53 33.37 -17.10
C MET A 30 17.80 33.96 -16.53
N PHE A 31 18.76 33.13 -16.09
CA PHE A 31 20.07 33.59 -15.58
C PHE A 31 20.88 34.32 -16.66
N ILE A 32 20.90 33.77 -17.88
CA ILE A 32 21.58 34.47 -19.00
C ILE A 32 20.95 35.84 -19.25
N ALA A 33 19.61 35.93 -19.26
CA ALA A 33 18.93 37.18 -19.43
C ALA A 33 19.22 38.17 -18.30
N MET A 34 19.18 37.72 -17.04
CA MET A 34 19.53 38.56 -15.88
C MET A 34 20.96 39.07 -15.91
N LEU A 35 21.92 38.24 -16.30
CA LEU A 35 23.34 38.66 -16.39
C LEU A 35 23.59 39.59 -17.59
N ARG A 36 22.93 39.34 -18.73
CA ARG A 36 23.12 40.10 -19.96
C ARG A 36 22.45 41.48 -19.91
N TYR A 37 21.28 41.57 -19.29
CA TYR A 37 20.44 42.78 -19.25
C TYR A 37 20.39 43.45 -17.87
N ARG A 38 21.38 43.17 -17.01
CA ARG A 38 21.48 43.81 -15.69
C ARG A 38 21.81 45.32 -15.82
N GLU A 39 21.40 46.10 -14.83
CA GLU A 39 21.71 47.53 -14.74
C GLU A 39 23.24 47.77 -14.80
N GLY A 40 23.66 48.77 -15.60
CA GLY A 40 25.07 49.13 -15.79
C GLY A 40 25.81 48.33 -16.88
N VAL A 41 25.14 47.42 -17.56
CA VAL A 41 25.65 46.79 -18.78
C VAL A 41 25.03 47.50 -19.98
N GLU A 42 25.82 48.12 -20.83
CA GLU A 42 25.34 48.71 -22.06
C GLU A 42 24.76 47.61 -22.95
N PRO A 43 23.49 47.78 -23.45
CA PRO A 43 22.93 46.83 -24.38
C PRO A 43 23.73 46.81 -25.68
N ASP A 44 23.91 45.63 -26.27
CA ASP A 44 24.56 45.49 -27.59
C ASP A 44 23.62 46.10 -28.65
N THR A 45 23.90 47.34 -28.99
CA THR A 45 23.17 48.14 -29.97
C THR A 45 23.78 48.03 -31.36
N THR A 46 24.25 46.85 -31.75
CA THR A 46 24.68 46.65 -33.14
C THR A 46 23.55 47.00 -34.11
N GLU A 47 23.89 47.56 -35.26
CA GLU A 47 23.01 48.23 -36.23
C GLU A 47 21.75 47.44 -36.63
N LYS A 48 21.66 46.20 -36.25
CA LYS A 48 20.54 45.31 -36.56
C LYS A 48 19.41 45.35 -35.52
N TYR A 49 19.68 45.81 -34.32
CA TYR A 49 18.71 45.86 -33.20
C TYR A 49 18.87 47.17 -32.44
N HIS A 50 18.25 48.22 -32.93
CA HIS A 50 18.12 49.50 -32.19
C HIS A 50 17.21 49.27 -30.99
N ILE A 51 17.75 48.86 -29.86
CA ILE A 51 17.00 48.79 -28.60
C ILE A 51 17.31 50.08 -27.82
N GLU A 52 16.37 50.99 -27.86
CA GLU A 52 16.41 52.17 -26.96
C GLU A 52 15.70 51.80 -25.64
N VAL A 53 16.34 52.10 -24.52
CA VAL A 53 15.76 51.87 -23.20
C VAL A 53 14.42 52.64 -23.10
N GLY A 54 13.33 51.89 -22.87
CA GLY A 54 11.96 52.45 -22.78
C GLY A 54 11.19 52.49 -24.10
N SER A 55 11.79 52.07 -25.24
CA SER A 55 11.05 51.88 -26.50
C SER A 55 10.55 50.44 -26.65
N PHE A 56 9.38 50.30 -27.29
CA PHE A 56 8.86 48.97 -27.64
C PHE A 56 9.70 48.41 -28.81
N PRO A 57 10.00 47.09 -28.82
CA PRO A 57 10.74 46.46 -29.91
C PRO A 57 9.97 46.61 -31.24
N VAL A 58 10.67 46.93 -32.31
CA VAL A 58 10.09 47.12 -33.65
C VAL A 58 9.54 45.77 -34.17
N ASP A 59 10.26 44.69 -33.91
CA ASP A 59 9.84 43.33 -34.22
C ASP A 59 9.31 42.66 -32.94
N SER A 60 8.00 42.70 -32.74
CA SER A 60 7.34 42.05 -31.58
C SER A 60 6.97 40.58 -31.83
N HIS A 61 7.13 40.10 -33.05
CA HIS A 61 6.70 38.77 -33.46
C HIS A 61 7.81 37.94 -34.11
N ASN A 62 7.98 36.73 -33.62
CA ASN A 62 8.80 35.71 -34.29
C ASN A 62 8.00 34.42 -34.41
N THR A 63 7.25 34.28 -35.49
CA THR A 63 6.33 33.16 -35.71
C THR A 63 7.00 31.79 -35.57
N LYS A 64 8.29 31.65 -35.97
CA LYS A 64 9.00 30.37 -35.81
C LYS A 64 9.24 30.03 -34.34
N LEU A 65 9.65 31.01 -33.55
CA LEU A 65 9.89 30.85 -32.13
C LEU A 65 8.56 30.61 -31.39
N GLU A 66 7.53 31.38 -31.74
CA GLU A 66 6.18 31.23 -31.18
C GLU A 66 5.63 29.82 -31.42
N VAL A 67 5.68 29.33 -32.68
CA VAL A 67 5.26 27.99 -33.02
C VAL A 67 6.07 26.94 -32.25
N ALA A 68 7.39 27.12 -32.11
CA ALA A 68 8.21 26.19 -31.37
C ALA A 68 7.81 26.12 -29.88
N PHE A 69 7.51 27.26 -29.26
CA PHE A 69 7.06 27.33 -27.85
C PHE A 69 5.68 26.71 -27.61
N TYR A 70 4.82 26.63 -28.61
CA TYR A 70 3.53 25.91 -28.52
C TYR A 70 3.72 24.40 -28.82
N VAL A 71 4.39 24.07 -29.90
CA VAL A 71 4.45 22.69 -30.38
C VAL A 71 5.30 21.79 -29.49
N LEU A 72 6.51 22.24 -29.10
CA LEU A 72 7.41 21.39 -28.31
C LEU A 72 6.85 21.03 -26.92
N PRO A 73 6.35 21.98 -26.11
CA PRO A 73 5.72 21.63 -24.85
C PRO A 73 4.44 20.79 -25.02
N THR A 74 3.65 21.05 -26.06
CA THR A 74 2.44 20.25 -26.32
C THR A 74 2.79 18.79 -26.62
N ILE A 75 3.78 18.53 -27.47
CA ILE A 75 4.24 17.17 -27.74
C ILE A 75 4.72 16.48 -26.45
N LEU A 76 5.52 17.20 -25.63
CA LEU A 76 6.01 16.67 -24.35
C LEU A 76 4.85 16.33 -23.41
N VAL A 77 3.88 17.27 -23.25
CA VAL A 77 2.73 17.05 -22.36
C VAL A 77 1.87 15.87 -22.85
N VAL A 78 1.58 15.79 -24.15
CA VAL A 78 0.81 14.67 -24.70
C VAL A 78 1.53 13.35 -24.46
N TRP A 79 2.84 13.29 -24.66
CA TRP A 79 3.63 12.08 -24.42
C TRP A 79 3.61 11.68 -22.92
N LEU A 80 3.84 12.62 -22.01
CA LEU A 80 3.78 12.36 -20.57
C LEU A 80 2.37 11.96 -20.13
N THR A 81 1.32 12.57 -20.70
CA THR A 81 -0.07 12.20 -20.43
C THR A 81 -0.36 10.76 -20.85
N MET A 82 0.14 10.33 -22.01
CA MET A 82 -0.06 8.94 -22.48
C MET A 82 0.60 7.93 -21.53
N ILE A 83 1.78 8.23 -20.99
CA ILE A 83 2.43 7.38 -19.97
C ILE A 83 1.62 7.37 -18.68
N ALA A 84 1.17 8.53 -18.21
CA ALA A 84 0.38 8.64 -16.99
C ALA A 84 -0.98 7.93 -17.11
N LEU A 85 -1.62 7.98 -18.29
CA LEU A 85 -2.88 7.27 -18.53
C LEU A 85 -2.71 5.75 -18.45
N ALA A 86 -1.61 5.20 -18.98
CA ALA A 86 -1.33 3.77 -18.88
C ALA A 86 -1.16 3.34 -17.42
N SER A 87 -0.41 4.11 -16.63
CA SER A 87 -0.23 3.86 -15.20
C SER A 87 -1.53 4.02 -14.40
N ASN A 88 -2.31 5.05 -14.73
CA ASN A 88 -3.59 5.30 -14.09
C ASN A 88 -4.60 4.18 -14.38
N TYR A 89 -4.60 3.67 -15.62
CA TYR A 89 -5.48 2.56 -16.00
C TYR A 89 -5.19 1.30 -15.16
N SER A 90 -3.92 0.96 -14.94
CA SER A 90 -3.56 -0.19 -14.10
C SER A 90 -4.01 -0.04 -12.64
N SER A 91 -3.96 1.18 -12.09
CA SER A 91 -4.40 1.48 -10.73
C SER A 91 -5.94 1.51 -10.55
N TRP A 92 -6.67 1.68 -11.67
CA TRP A 92 -8.14 1.78 -11.65
C TRP A 92 -8.84 0.53 -12.19
N SER A 93 -8.09 -0.48 -12.65
CA SER A 93 -8.68 -1.75 -13.02
C SER A 93 -8.94 -2.57 -11.76
N ILE A 94 -10.20 -2.68 -11.38
CA ILE A 94 -10.65 -3.47 -10.25
C ILE A 94 -10.82 -4.91 -10.74
N PRO A 95 -10.15 -5.92 -10.12
CA PRO A 95 -10.40 -7.33 -10.43
C PRO A 95 -11.84 -7.71 -10.12
N SER A 96 -12.26 -8.89 -10.56
CA SER A 96 -13.55 -9.43 -10.12
C SER A 96 -13.46 -9.84 -8.65
N ASP A 97 -14.57 -9.74 -7.91
CA ASP A 97 -14.63 -10.09 -6.49
C ASP A 97 -14.18 -11.55 -6.21
N GLU A 98 -14.24 -12.42 -7.22
CA GLU A 98 -13.81 -13.82 -7.13
C GLU A 98 -12.27 -13.98 -7.23
N ASP A 99 -11.57 -12.94 -7.70
CA ASP A 99 -10.13 -12.97 -7.98
C ASP A 99 -9.31 -12.07 -7.02
N THR A 100 -9.88 -11.64 -5.90
CA THR A 100 -9.25 -10.69 -4.99
C THR A 100 -9.65 -10.95 -3.55
N PHE A 101 -8.76 -10.71 -2.61
CA PHE A 101 -9.06 -10.74 -1.19
C PHE A 101 -9.73 -9.44 -0.76
N ASN A 102 -10.91 -9.52 -0.15
CA ASN A 102 -11.78 -8.37 0.10
C ASN A 102 -11.86 -7.98 1.58
N VAL A 103 -11.61 -6.70 1.88
CA VAL A 103 -11.79 -6.11 3.21
C VAL A 103 -12.47 -4.75 3.10
N ASP A 104 -13.53 -4.52 3.89
CA ASP A 104 -14.08 -3.18 4.05
C ASP A 104 -13.25 -2.41 5.06
N VAL A 105 -12.78 -1.22 4.67
CA VAL A 105 -12.05 -0.31 5.54
C VAL A 105 -12.92 0.89 5.85
N ILE A 106 -13.23 1.06 7.12
CA ILE A 106 -14.11 2.13 7.59
C ILE A 106 -13.28 3.18 8.34
N GLY A 107 -13.22 4.38 7.77
CA GLY A 107 -12.62 5.54 8.42
C GLY A 107 -13.62 6.21 9.35
N LYS A 108 -13.30 6.26 10.64
CA LYS A 108 -14.02 7.00 11.67
C LYS A 108 -13.10 8.02 12.32
N GLN A 109 -13.63 9.04 12.96
CA GLN A 109 -12.80 10.03 13.67
C GLN A 109 -12.34 9.44 15.03
N TRP A 110 -11.08 9.04 15.23
CA TRP A 110 -9.87 9.11 14.39
C TRP A 110 -9.15 7.76 14.42
N PHE A 111 -9.77 6.75 13.87
CA PHE A 111 -9.28 5.37 13.81
C PHE A 111 -9.84 4.66 12.58
N TRP A 112 -9.30 3.48 12.32
CA TRP A 112 -9.71 2.60 11.23
C TRP A 112 -10.38 1.36 11.80
N GLU A 113 -11.45 0.89 11.14
CA GLU A 113 -12.03 -0.45 11.34
C GLU A 113 -11.83 -1.25 10.05
N PHE A 114 -11.56 -2.53 10.20
CA PHE A 114 -11.29 -3.48 9.12
C PHE A 114 -12.30 -4.62 9.23
N HIS A 115 -13.20 -4.74 8.27
CA HIS A 115 -14.26 -5.74 8.27
C HIS A 115 -13.95 -6.77 7.19
N TYR A 116 -13.65 -7.99 7.58
CA TYR A 116 -13.23 -9.06 6.69
C TYR A 116 -14.40 -9.69 5.97
N GLN A 117 -14.34 -9.73 4.64
CA GLN A 117 -15.34 -10.37 3.79
C GLN A 117 -14.98 -11.83 3.45
N GLU A 118 -13.73 -12.22 3.72
CA GLU A 118 -13.18 -13.55 3.49
C GLU A 118 -12.41 -14.03 4.71
N GLU A 119 -12.22 -15.34 4.83
CA GLU A 119 -11.36 -15.93 5.85
C GLU A 119 -9.89 -15.88 5.42
N LEU A 120 -9.01 -15.76 6.38
CA LEU A 120 -7.56 -15.79 6.17
C LEU A 120 -6.91 -16.70 7.21
N THR A 121 -6.12 -17.64 6.73
CA THR A 121 -5.29 -18.49 7.57
C THR A 121 -3.83 -18.32 7.18
N TRP A 122 -2.96 -18.14 8.16
CA TRP A 122 -1.52 -17.97 7.93
C TRP A 122 -0.70 -18.54 9.09
N GLU A 123 0.58 -18.73 8.82
CA GLU A 123 1.56 -19.16 9.79
C GLU A 123 2.73 -18.16 9.85
N ASP A 124 3.31 -18.02 11.03
CA ASP A 124 4.56 -17.30 11.24
C ASP A 124 5.55 -18.19 11.98
N ASP A 125 6.68 -18.45 11.34
CA ASP A 125 7.78 -19.25 11.88
C ASP A 125 9.07 -18.40 12.00
N PRO A 126 9.15 -17.51 13.00
CA PRO A 126 10.24 -16.54 13.14
C PRO A 126 11.61 -17.19 13.37
N ARG A 127 11.66 -18.51 13.60
CA ARG A 127 12.89 -19.27 13.88
C ARG A 127 13.18 -20.39 12.88
N GLU A 128 12.37 -20.50 11.83
CA GLU A 128 12.49 -21.57 10.83
C GLU A 128 12.51 -22.97 11.49
N THR A 129 11.61 -23.17 12.46
CA THR A 129 11.55 -24.41 13.26
C THR A 129 10.84 -25.54 12.54
N HIS A 130 10.15 -25.25 11.43
CA HIS A 130 9.36 -26.17 10.63
C HIS A 130 8.31 -26.92 11.47
N ILE A 131 7.64 -26.21 12.37
CA ILE A 131 6.52 -26.73 13.14
C ILE A 131 5.28 -26.66 12.25
N ASP A 132 4.57 -27.79 12.11
CA ASP A 132 3.31 -27.83 11.37
C ASP A 132 2.13 -27.80 12.34
N VAL A 133 1.16 -26.92 12.09
CA VAL A 133 -0.08 -26.84 12.83
C VAL A 133 -1.24 -27.19 11.91
N ASP A 134 -1.99 -28.22 12.25
CA ASP A 134 -3.22 -28.61 11.56
C ASP A 134 -4.39 -28.61 12.57
N TRP A 135 -5.33 -27.70 12.36
CA TRP A 135 -6.53 -27.63 13.17
C TRP A 135 -7.76 -27.79 12.29
N SER A 136 -8.30 -28.99 12.25
CA SER A 136 -9.47 -29.33 11.48
C SER A 136 -10.60 -29.86 12.38
N GLY A 137 -11.73 -29.16 12.38
CA GLY A 137 -12.90 -29.53 13.18
C GLY A 137 -12.59 -29.57 14.67
N SER A 138 -12.59 -30.77 15.31
CA SER A 138 -12.32 -30.94 16.74
C SER A 138 -10.89 -31.42 17.05
N ALA A 139 -10.04 -31.55 16.05
CA ALA A 139 -8.70 -32.05 16.19
C ALA A 139 -7.67 -30.96 15.89
N LEU A 140 -6.89 -30.59 16.89
CA LEU A 140 -5.69 -29.81 16.74
C LEU A 140 -4.50 -30.77 16.76
N THR A 141 -3.64 -30.69 15.75
CA THR A 141 -2.39 -31.44 15.67
C THR A 141 -1.24 -30.45 15.52
N VAL A 142 -0.25 -30.55 16.38
CA VAL A 142 0.99 -29.78 16.28
C VAL A 142 2.14 -30.76 16.13
N ASP A 143 2.76 -30.80 14.94
CA ASP A 143 3.95 -31.60 14.70
C ASP A 143 5.21 -30.72 14.87
N THR A 144 6.01 -31.07 15.84
CA THR A 144 7.18 -30.27 16.21
C THR A 144 8.43 -30.59 15.43
N HIS A 145 8.40 -31.64 14.62
CA HIS A 145 9.56 -32.16 13.84
C HIS A 145 10.87 -32.23 14.63
N GLY A 146 10.77 -32.48 15.95
CA GLY A 146 11.94 -32.57 16.84
C GLY A 146 12.51 -31.21 17.28
N SER A 147 11.75 -30.15 17.16
CA SER A 147 12.09 -28.85 17.74
C SER A 147 12.04 -28.86 19.28
N ASP A 148 12.58 -27.84 19.93
CA ASP A 148 12.58 -27.69 21.39
C ASP A 148 11.20 -27.22 21.95
N ALA A 149 10.12 -27.41 21.20
CA ALA A 149 8.77 -27.01 21.59
C ALA A 149 8.29 -27.79 22.82
N THR A 150 7.76 -27.09 23.79
CA THR A 150 7.28 -27.66 25.07
C THR A 150 5.85 -27.28 25.41
N ASN A 151 5.36 -26.15 24.97
CA ASN A 151 4.06 -25.61 25.28
C ASN A 151 3.33 -25.13 24.04
N VAL A 152 2.04 -25.35 23.99
CA VAL A 152 1.12 -24.79 23.01
C VAL A 152 0.07 -23.97 23.73
N THR A 153 -0.12 -22.73 23.32
CA THR A 153 -1.24 -21.87 23.74
C THR A 153 -2.24 -21.84 22.60
N VAL A 154 -3.47 -22.12 22.89
CA VAL A 154 -4.60 -22.01 21.98
C VAL A 154 -5.50 -20.92 22.47
N GLU A 155 -5.75 -19.92 21.64
CA GLU A 155 -6.66 -18.83 21.88
C GLU A 155 -7.85 -18.91 20.93
N VAL A 156 -9.05 -18.84 21.44
CA VAL A 156 -10.30 -18.78 20.68
C VAL A 156 -11.04 -17.54 21.13
N ASP A 157 -11.12 -16.54 20.26
CA ASP A 157 -11.77 -15.24 20.50
C ASP A 157 -11.36 -14.58 21.84
N GLY A 158 -10.05 -14.56 22.11
CA GLY A 158 -9.47 -13.99 23.34
C GLY A 158 -9.49 -14.90 24.58
N VAL A 159 -9.95 -16.16 24.43
CA VAL A 159 -9.94 -17.13 25.53
C VAL A 159 -8.78 -18.11 25.35
N GLU A 160 -7.76 -17.98 26.20
CA GLU A 160 -6.56 -18.82 26.14
C GLU A 160 -6.72 -20.16 26.88
N SER A 161 -6.12 -21.20 26.29
CA SER A 161 -5.93 -22.52 26.88
C SER A 161 -4.50 -23.01 26.62
N ASN A 162 -3.83 -23.57 27.64
CA ASN A 162 -2.44 -23.98 27.57
C ASN A 162 -2.33 -25.50 27.61
N TYR A 163 -1.49 -26.05 26.75
CA TYR A 163 -1.23 -27.48 26.60
C TYR A 163 0.28 -27.72 26.64
N ALA A 164 0.70 -28.74 27.38
CA ALA A 164 2.09 -29.18 27.38
C ALA A 164 2.29 -30.24 26.26
N ILE A 165 3.35 -30.08 25.50
CA ILE A 165 3.81 -31.11 24.57
C ILE A 165 4.58 -32.15 25.37
N ASP A 166 4.20 -33.41 25.28
CA ASP A 166 4.96 -34.51 25.94
C ASP A 166 6.32 -34.68 25.25
N LEU A 167 7.40 -34.57 26.03
CA LEU A 167 8.79 -34.69 25.55
C LEU A 167 9.09 -36.04 24.85
N ALA A 168 8.19 -37.00 24.91
CA ALA A 168 8.27 -38.27 24.20
C ALA A 168 7.49 -38.28 22.88
N GLY A 169 6.71 -37.26 22.61
CA GLY A 169 5.81 -37.14 21.45
C GLY A 169 6.18 -35.94 20.59
N GLU A 170 6.50 -36.19 19.37
CA GLU A 170 6.72 -35.16 18.34
C GLU A 170 5.42 -34.49 17.94
N MET A 171 4.30 -34.88 18.55
CA MET A 171 2.97 -34.43 18.13
C MET A 171 2.02 -34.24 19.33
N LEU A 172 1.42 -33.06 19.44
CA LEU A 172 0.25 -32.83 20.27
C LEU A 172 -1.00 -33.13 19.42
N SER A 173 -1.86 -34.02 19.88
CA SER A 173 -3.17 -34.21 19.29
C SER A 173 -4.25 -34.11 20.37
N THR A 174 -5.20 -33.21 20.22
CA THR A 174 -6.31 -33.08 21.16
C THR A 174 -7.64 -33.27 20.43
N SER A 175 -8.55 -34.03 21.04
CA SER A 175 -9.92 -34.24 20.54
C SER A 175 -10.97 -33.35 21.25
N ASP A 176 -10.53 -32.57 22.22
CA ASP A 176 -11.40 -31.79 23.11
C ASP A 176 -11.44 -30.31 22.74
N LEU A 177 -10.62 -29.87 21.81
CA LEU A 177 -10.62 -28.53 21.23
C LEU A 177 -11.48 -28.51 19.97
N TYR A 178 -12.46 -27.65 19.94
CA TYR A 178 -13.27 -27.44 18.76
C TYR A 178 -12.96 -26.08 18.11
N MET A 179 -12.44 -26.14 16.90
CA MET A 179 -12.27 -24.94 16.09
C MET A 179 -13.65 -24.41 15.70
N ASP A 180 -13.92 -23.17 16.05
CA ASP A 180 -15.10 -22.47 15.54
C ASP A 180 -14.66 -21.54 14.40
N ASN A 181 -15.02 -21.91 13.18
CA ASN A 181 -14.68 -21.14 11.98
C ASN A 181 -15.32 -19.73 11.95
N ASN A 182 -16.20 -19.41 12.90
CA ASN A 182 -16.76 -18.06 13.04
C ASN A 182 -16.00 -17.21 14.06
N LEU A 183 -14.96 -17.75 14.68
CA LEU A 183 -14.18 -17.07 15.70
C LEU A 183 -12.72 -16.93 15.24
N HIS A 184 -12.04 -15.92 15.78
CA HIS A 184 -10.60 -15.78 15.60
C HIS A 184 -9.90 -16.85 16.44
N ASN A 185 -9.11 -17.70 15.80
CA ASN A 185 -8.39 -18.79 16.43
C ASN A 185 -6.88 -18.56 16.26
N VAL A 186 -6.13 -18.73 17.34
CA VAL A 186 -4.68 -18.59 17.35
C VAL A 186 -4.06 -19.78 18.06
N VAL A 187 -3.03 -20.37 17.45
CA VAL A 187 -2.20 -21.41 18.05
C VAL A 187 -0.76 -20.89 18.13
N SER A 188 -0.22 -20.79 19.32
CA SER A 188 1.15 -20.34 19.54
C SER A 188 1.97 -21.42 20.22
N VAL A 189 3.14 -21.72 19.66
CA VAL A 189 4.03 -22.77 20.13
C VAL A 189 5.28 -22.16 20.78
N TYR A 190 5.65 -22.65 21.95
CA TYR A 190 6.73 -22.08 22.77
C TYR A 190 7.75 -23.15 23.20
N ASP A 191 9.01 -22.71 23.39
CA ASP A 191 10.05 -23.51 24.01
C ASP A 191 9.94 -23.51 25.57
N ALA A 192 10.87 -24.20 26.23
CA ALA A 192 10.90 -24.29 27.70
C ALA A 192 11.22 -22.95 28.38
N GLU A 193 11.86 -22.04 27.72
CA GLU A 193 12.19 -20.68 28.13
C GLU A 193 11.08 -19.67 27.83
N ASN A 194 9.93 -20.14 27.31
CA ASN A 194 8.78 -19.34 26.89
C ASN A 194 9.09 -18.37 25.74
N ASN A 195 10.00 -18.74 24.84
CA ASN A 195 10.16 -18.02 23.58
C ASN A 195 9.21 -18.59 22.54
N LEU A 196 8.60 -17.69 21.76
CA LEU A 196 7.73 -18.07 20.65
C LEU A 196 8.55 -18.74 19.55
N LEU A 197 8.10 -19.90 19.11
CA LEU A 197 8.68 -20.67 18.01
C LEU A 197 7.85 -20.55 16.74
N HIS A 198 6.52 -20.68 16.86
CA HIS A 198 5.62 -20.74 15.74
C HIS A 198 4.25 -20.20 16.12
N THR A 199 3.56 -19.58 15.19
CA THR A 199 2.16 -19.13 15.34
C THR A 199 1.36 -19.54 14.11
N TRP A 200 0.20 -20.11 14.34
CA TRP A 200 -0.82 -20.37 13.33
C TRP A 200 -2.07 -19.57 13.69
N GLU A 201 -2.64 -18.86 12.74
CA GLU A 201 -3.81 -18.01 12.96
C GLU A 201 -4.88 -18.22 11.89
N HIS A 202 -6.14 -18.17 12.32
CA HIS A 202 -7.31 -18.20 11.46
C HIS A 202 -8.21 -17.01 11.78
N LEU A 203 -8.41 -16.14 10.81
CA LEU A 203 -9.27 -14.98 10.87
C LEU A 203 -10.58 -15.27 10.11
N PRO A 204 -11.74 -15.26 10.78
CA PRO A 204 -13.00 -15.63 10.15
C PRO A 204 -13.61 -14.51 9.32
N VAL A 205 -14.48 -14.88 8.39
CA VAL A 205 -15.39 -13.94 7.72
C VAL A 205 -16.22 -13.17 8.76
N GLY A 206 -16.35 -11.86 8.55
CA GLY A 206 -17.12 -10.97 9.43
C GLY A 206 -16.35 -10.51 10.66
N LYS A 207 -15.08 -10.93 10.86
CA LYS A 207 -14.23 -10.36 11.92
C LYS A 207 -14.03 -8.88 11.68
N ILE A 208 -14.06 -8.13 12.77
CA ILE A 208 -13.78 -6.69 12.78
C ILE A 208 -12.55 -6.47 13.66
N LEU A 209 -11.51 -5.88 13.06
CA LEU A 209 -10.34 -5.39 13.77
C LEU A 209 -10.36 -3.87 13.81
N THR A 210 -9.71 -3.25 14.80
CA THR A 210 -9.72 -1.79 14.94
C THR A 210 -8.37 -1.23 15.39
N SER A 211 -7.89 -0.23 14.68
CA SER A 211 -6.67 0.47 15.06
C SER A 211 -6.79 1.22 16.40
N ALA A 212 -8.00 1.51 16.87
CA ALA A 212 -8.26 2.07 18.19
C ALA A 212 -7.89 1.09 19.32
N GLY A 213 -8.01 -0.21 19.07
CA GLY A 213 -7.57 -1.30 19.96
C GLY A 213 -6.10 -1.64 19.83
N GLY A 214 -5.40 -1.06 18.85
CA GLY A 214 -4.03 -1.41 18.51
C GLY A 214 -3.94 -2.62 17.57
N GLU A 215 -5.07 -3.06 17.02
CA GLU A 215 -5.10 -4.16 16.06
C GLU A 215 -4.71 -3.64 14.66
N HIS A 216 -4.13 -4.52 13.85
CA HIS A 216 -3.64 -4.21 12.50
C HIS A 216 -4.65 -4.69 11.43
N LEU A 217 -4.57 -4.10 10.25
CA LEU A 217 -5.13 -4.69 9.05
C LEU A 217 -4.23 -5.86 8.63
N ILE A 218 -4.77 -7.06 8.49
CA ILE A 218 -4.00 -8.26 8.11
C ILE A 218 -4.48 -8.68 6.72
N ILE A 219 -3.57 -8.79 5.77
CA ILE A 219 -3.89 -9.18 4.40
C ILE A 219 -2.83 -10.14 3.83
N PRO A 220 -3.22 -10.99 2.88
CA PRO A 220 -2.28 -11.92 2.25
C PRO A 220 -1.33 -11.21 1.26
N CYS A 221 -0.14 -11.79 1.10
CA CYS A 221 0.82 -11.39 0.07
C CYS A 221 0.58 -12.11 -1.26
N ASP A 222 1.21 -11.60 -2.33
CA ASP A 222 1.28 -12.18 -3.69
C ASP A 222 -0.08 -12.44 -4.35
N GLU A 223 -1.14 -11.90 -3.79
CA GLU A 223 -2.47 -11.93 -4.40
C GLU A 223 -3.09 -10.54 -4.46
N SER A 224 -4.09 -10.38 -5.31
CA SER A 224 -4.82 -9.12 -5.41
C SER A 224 -5.64 -8.89 -4.15
N VAL A 225 -5.52 -7.70 -3.56
CA VAL A 225 -6.31 -7.27 -2.41
C VAL A 225 -7.15 -6.07 -2.80
N THR A 226 -8.44 -6.14 -2.53
CA THR A 226 -9.36 -5.03 -2.72
C THR A 226 -9.84 -4.52 -1.36
N LEU A 227 -9.64 -3.24 -1.14
CA LEU A 227 -10.13 -2.53 0.02
C LEU A 227 -11.32 -1.66 -0.40
N ASP A 228 -12.50 -2.00 0.09
CA ASP A 228 -13.70 -1.18 -0.05
C ASP A 228 -13.73 -0.13 1.05
N LEU A 229 -13.69 1.14 0.69
CA LEU A 229 -13.39 2.24 1.59
C LEU A 229 -14.64 3.07 1.89
N TYR A 230 -14.98 3.18 3.18
CA TYR A 230 -16.15 3.92 3.63
C TYR A 230 -15.79 4.94 4.70
N SER A 231 -16.34 6.15 4.63
CA SER A 231 -16.35 7.07 5.75
C SER A 231 -17.65 6.93 6.51
N ARG A 232 -17.56 6.75 7.83
CA ARG A 232 -18.72 6.67 8.72
C ARG A 232 -18.51 7.56 9.96
N PRO A 233 -19.60 8.06 10.57
CA PRO A 233 -19.50 8.77 11.85
C PRO A 233 -19.00 7.82 12.94
N HIS A 234 -18.33 8.38 13.95
CA HIS A 234 -17.95 7.64 15.15
C HIS A 234 -19.18 7.25 15.97
N ASP A 235 -20.22 8.09 15.95
CA ASP A 235 -21.45 7.91 16.70
C ASP A 235 -22.67 8.09 15.77
N ASP A 236 -23.47 7.05 15.64
CA ASP A 236 -24.67 7.00 14.80
C ASP A 236 -25.88 7.67 15.44
N SER A 237 -25.74 8.33 16.60
CA SER A 237 -26.84 8.99 17.31
C SER A 237 -27.47 10.15 16.55
N ASN A 238 -26.76 10.73 15.59
CA ASN A 238 -27.26 11.79 14.72
C ASN A 238 -27.28 11.34 13.25
N PRO A 239 -28.42 10.90 12.73
CA PRO A 239 -28.52 10.41 11.36
C PRO A 239 -28.27 11.47 10.27
N ALA A 240 -28.22 12.75 10.64
CA ALA A 240 -27.88 13.83 9.72
C ALA A 240 -26.36 14.05 9.58
N TYR A 241 -25.58 13.42 10.44
CA TYR A 241 -24.11 13.49 10.39
C TYR A 241 -23.57 12.21 9.72
N VAL A 242 -23.04 12.37 8.54
CA VAL A 242 -22.54 11.26 7.68
C VAL A 242 -21.04 10.97 7.85
N GLY A 243 -20.36 11.64 8.77
CA GLY A 243 -18.91 11.52 8.96
C GLY A 243 -18.13 12.68 8.31
N VAL A 244 -16.83 12.53 8.26
CA VAL A 244 -15.90 13.48 7.60
C VAL A 244 -15.07 12.73 6.57
N GLN A 245 -14.51 13.46 5.61
CA GLN A 245 -13.61 12.87 4.64
C GLN A 245 -12.33 12.38 5.31
N HIS A 246 -11.86 11.22 4.89
CA HIS A 246 -10.56 10.63 5.19
C HIS A 246 -9.87 10.24 3.89
N ALA A 247 -8.60 9.89 3.93
CA ALA A 247 -7.92 9.19 2.86
C ALA A 247 -7.04 8.10 3.45
N LEU A 248 -7.24 6.87 3.01
CA LEU A 248 -6.37 5.75 3.35
C LEU A 248 -5.10 5.89 2.53
N TRP A 249 -3.98 6.03 3.21
CA TRP A 249 -2.67 6.10 2.59
C TRP A 249 -1.81 4.94 3.07
N LEU A 250 -1.34 4.16 2.13
CA LEU A 250 -0.38 3.07 2.31
C LEU A 250 0.97 3.51 1.71
N PRO A 251 1.85 4.11 2.54
CA PRO A 251 3.10 4.73 2.05
C PRO A 251 4.02 3.75 1.34
N GLU A 252 4.05 2.49 1.78
CA GLU A 252 4.95 1.46 1.24
C GLU A 252 4.68 1.23 -0.25
N TRP A 253 3.43 1.12 -0.61
CA TRP A 253 3.03 0.92 -2.02
C TRP A 253 2.80 2.24 -2.77
N GLY A 254 2.89 3.38 -2.10
CA GLY A 254 2.65 4.69 -2.69
C GLY A 254 1.20 4.91 -3.12
N VAL A 255 0.24 4.15 -2.57
CA VAL A 255 -1.18 4.24 -2.93
C VAL A 255 -2.00 4.99 -1.90
N LYS A 256 -2.99 5.69 -2.39
CA LYS A 256 -3.92 6.46 -1.57
C LYS A 256 -5.27 6.55 -2.25
N GLU A 257 -6.34 6.39 -1.46
CA GLU A 257 -7.70 6.58 -1.94
C GLU A 257 -8.54 7.29 -0.87
N ASP A 258 -9.46 8.14 -1.32
CA ASP A 258 -10.31 8.96 -0.46
C ASP A 258 -11.52 8.17 0.03
N LEU A 259 -11.89 8.34 1.32
CA LEU A 259 -13.13 7.87 1.91
C LEU A 259 -14.12 9.03 2.00
N VAL A 260 -15.09 9.02 1.11
CA VAL A 260 -16.04 10.13 0.95
C VAL A 260 -17.26 9.93 1.84
N PRO A 261 -17.55 10.87 2.79
CA PRO A 261 -18.70 10.73 3.66
C PRO A 261 -20.02 10.82 2.88
N GLY A 262 -20.97 9.95 3.20
CA GLY A 262 -22.27 9.85 2.54
C GLY A 262 -22.26 9.19 1.17
N LEU A 263 -21.13 8.73 0.68
CA LEU A 263 -21.04 7.88 -0.50
C LEU A 263 -21.35 6.43 -0.09
N GLU A 264 -22.55 5.96 -0.41
CA GLU A 264 -23.02 4.63 0.03
C GLU A 264 -22.23 3.49 -0.62
N ALA A 265 -21.83 3.65 -1.88
CA ALA A 265 -21.04 2.66 -2.62
C ALA A 265 -19.58 2.62 -2.17
N GLY A 266 -19.12 3.59 -1.39
CA GLY A 266 -17.71 3.70 -1.04
C GLY A 266 -16.80 4.08 -2.22
N THR A 267 -15.51 4.02 -1.98
CA THR A 267 -14.44 4.04 -2.99
C THR A 267 -13.64 2.76 -2.90
N VAL A 268 -12.81 2.46 -3.87
CA VAL A 268 -12.11 1.16 -3.95
C VAL A 268 -10.62 1.40 -4.17
N LEU A 269 -9.82 0.69 -3.39
CA LEU A 269 -8.37 0.63 -3.56
C LEU A 269 -7.94 -0.82 -3.76
N THR A 270 -7.29 -1.11 -4.89
CA THR A 270 -6.79 -2.45 -5.18
C THR A 270 -5.28 -2.40 -5.38
N PHE A 271 -4.56 -3.36 -4.81
CA PHE A 271 -3.12 -3.52 -4.97
C PHE A 271 -2.71 -4.97 -4.68
N ILE A 272 -1.47 -5.29 -4.99
CA ILE A 272 -0.87 -6.61 -4.70
C ILE A 272 0.34 -6.36 -3.80
N PRO A 273 0.29 -6.73 -2.52
CA PRO A 273 1.47 -6.71 -1.65
C PRO A 273 2.34 -7.93 -1.94
N ASP A 274 3.64 -7.77 -2.02
CA ASP A 274 4.58 -8.85 -2.31
C ASP A 274 5.55 -9.15 -1.16
N ASP A 275 5.77 -8.22 -0.24
CA ASP A 275 6.66 -8.41 0.91
C ASP A 275 5.88 -8.70 2.20
N ALA A 276 6.25 -9.76 2.92
CA ALA A 276 5.76 -9.97 4.27
C ALA A 276 6.31 -8.92 5.24
N GLY A 277 5.51 -8.50 6.21
CA GLY A 277 5.94 -7.56 7.23
C GLY A 277 4.85 -6.62 7.71
N THR A 278 5.23 -5.72 8.61
CA THR A 278 4.34 -4.71 9.18
C THR A 278 4.67 -3.34 8.62
N PHE A 279 3.68 -2.69 8.01
CA PHE A 279 3.83 -1.39 7.36
C PHE A 279 2.84 -0.37 7.92
N PRO A 280 3.14 0.94 7.87
CA PRO A 280 2.28 1.96 8.43
C PRO A 280 1.08 2.27 7.53
N ILE A 281 -0.06 2.56 8.16
CA ILE A 281 -1.24 3.19 7.57
C ILE A 281 -1.36 4.61 8.11
N SER A 282 -1.75 5.57 7.27
CA SER A 282 -1.98 6.96 7.69
C SER A 282 -3.22 7.54 7.03
N CYS A 283 -3.88 8.47 7.73
CA CYS A 283 -4.89 9.31 7.12
C CYS A 283 -4.21 10.47 6.40
N ALA A 284 -4.49 10.65 5.11
CA ALA A 284 -3.88 11.69 4.27
C ALA A 284 -4.85 12.80 3.86
N GLU A 285 -6.09 12.81 4.39
CA GLU A 285 -7.06 13.89 4.21
C GLU A 285 -7.47 14.47 5.57
N TYR A 286 -7.52 15.79 5.70
CA TYR A 286 -7.80 16.44 6.97
C TYR A 286 -9.18 16.10 7.52
N CYS A 287 -9.22 15.32 8.58
CA CYS A 287 -10.43 14.78 9.21
C CYS A 287 -10.72 15.36 10.61
N GLY A 288 -10.03 16.41 11.02
CA GLY A 288 -10.29 17.11 12.29
C GLY A 288 -9.12 17.12 13.27
N LEU A 289 -9.42 17.29 14.57
CA LEU A 289 -8.45 17.64 15.62
C LEU A 289 -7.32 16.60 15.76
N TYR A 290 -7.63 15.32 15.70
CA TYR A 290 -6.64 14.23 15.83
C TYR A 290 -6.26 13.60 14.49
N HIS A 291 -6.41 14.34 13.38
CA HIS A 291 -6.00 13.87 12.05
C HIS A 291 -4.59 13.27 12.04
N SER A 292 -3.61 13.93 12.64
CA SER A 292 -2.22 13.44 12.71
C SER A 292 -2.01 12.21 13.62
N LYS A 293 -3.05 11.77 14.33
CA LYS A 293 -3.04 10.57 15.18
C LYS A 293 -3.84 9.42 14.59
N MET A 294 -4.55 9.68 13.49
CA MET A 294 -5.28 8.66 12.77
C MET A 294 -4.31 7.83 11.93
N THR A 295 -3.68 6.89 12.58
CA THR A 295 -2.71 5.95 12.04
C THR A 295 -3.14 4.53 12.35
N GLY A 296 -2.49 3.57 11.72
CA GLY A 296 -2.63 2.14 11.97
C GLY A 296 -1.44 1.41 11.36
N ASN A 297 -1.47 0.11 11.41
CA ASN A 297 -0.53 -0.75 10.72
C ASN A 297 -1.27 -1.75 9.85
N ILE A 298 -0.56 -2.25 8.85
CA ILE A 298 -0.96 -3.35 8.00
C ILE A 298 0.10 -4.45 8.10
N ASP A 299 -0.35 -5.66 8.38
CA ASP A 299 0.50 -6.86 8.39
C ASP A 299 0.25 -7.63 7.09
N ILE A 300 1.31 -7.84 6.36
CA ILE A 300 1.30 -8.66 5.16
C ILE A 300 1.80 -10.03 5.55
N VAL A 301 0.97 -11.04 5.31
CA VAL A 301 1.23 -12.42 5.75
C VAL A 301 1.15 -13.39 4.58
N ALA A 302 1.92 -14.46 4.64
CA ALA A 302 1.76 -15.56 3.69
C ALA A 302 0.51 -16.36 4.06
N ARG A 303 -0.44 -16.52 3.14
CA ARG A 303 -1.57 -17.43 3.34
C ARG A 303 -1.06 -18.85 3.61
N ASP A 304 -1.76 -19.61 4.45
CA ASP A 304 -1.40 -20.99 4.76
C ASP A 304 -1.10 -21.81 3.48
N GLY A 305 0.08 -22.44 3.46
CA GLY A 305 0.58 -23.18 2.30
C GLY A 305 1.19 -22.32 1.18
N ALA A 306 1.27 -21.00 1.35
CA ALA A 306 1.93 -20.07 0.43
C ALA A 306 3.20 -19.49 1.06
N THR A 307 4.02 -18.83 0.25
CA THR A 307 5.19 -18.05 0.72
C THR A 307 5.19 -16.71 0.05
N CYS A 308 5.41 -15.64 0.81
CA CYS A 308 5.67 -14.33 0.21
C CYS A 308 7.03 -14.33 -0.47
N ASP A 309 7.12 -13.77 -1.67
CA ASP A 309 8.38 -13.62 -2.38
C ASP A 309 9.15 -12.41 -1.82
N VAL A 310 9.89 -12.63 -0.72
CA VAL A 310 10.68 -11.61 -0.03
C VAL A 310 11.86 -11.08 -0.83
N ASP A 311 12.19 -11.67 -1.97
CA ASP A 311 13.32 -11.26 -2.81
C ASP A 311 12.94 -10.20 -3.85
N THR A 312 11.67 -9.92 -4.03
CA THR A 312 11.20 -8.86 -4.92
C THR A 312 10.80 -7.65 -4.11
N ASP A 313 11.73 -6.75 -3.85
CA ASP A 313 11.48 -5.42 -3.27
C ASP A 313 10.50 -4.55 -4.10
N ILE A 314 9.55 -5.16 -4.80
CA ILE A 314 8.69 -4.48 -5.77
C ILE A 314 7.23 -4.69 -5.40
N PRO A 315 6.61 -3.75 -4.71
CA PRO A 315 5.16 -3.73 -4.58
C PRO A 315 4.51 -3.75 -5.98
N LYS A 316 3.90 -4.85 -6.35
CA LYS A 316 3.20 -5.00 -7.63
C LYS A 316 1.83 -4.34 -7.52
N MET A 317 1.80 -3.04 -7.62
CA MET A 317 0.52 -2.34 -7.79
C MET A 317 -0.12 -2.78 -9.11
N ASN A 318 -1.23 -3.53 -9.03
CA ASN A 318 -2.09 -3.86 -10.17
C ASN A 318 -1.33 -3.99 -11.49
N SER A 319 -0.24 -4.75 -11.48
CA SER A 319 0.49 -5.02 -12.69
C SER A 319 -0.30 -6.05 -13.49
N HIS A 320 -1.34 -5.61 -14.18
CA HIS A 320 -1.71 -6.26 -15.42
C HIS A 320 -0.58 -6.05 -16.44
N THR A 321 0.63 -6.38 -16.07
CA THR A 321 1.64 -6.73 -17.05
C THR A 321 1.28 -8.13 -17.46
N ASP A 322 0.57 -8.19 -18.59
CA ASP A 322 0.39 -9.36 -19.42
C ASP A 322 1.49 -10.37 -19.16
N GLY A 323 1.08 -11.63 -18.85
CA GLY A 323 1.97 -12.74 -18.56
C GLY A 323 3.11 -12.92 -19.55
N GLU A 324 4.10 -12.11 -19.43
CA GLU A 324 5.44 -12.43 -19.88
C GLU A 324 6.14 -13.14 -18.71
N SER A 325 5.89 -14.46 -18.64
CA SER A 325 6.80 -15.36 -18.00
C SER A 325 8.20 -15.04 -18.54
N SER A 326 8.99 -14.29 -17.77
CA SER A 326 10.43 -14.25 -18.00
C SER A 326 11.00 -15.59 -17.62
N GLY A 327 10.91 -16.54 -18.56
CA GLY A 327 11.80 -17.67 -18.62
C GLY A 327 13.21 -17.13 -18.82
N GLY A 328 13.88 -16.81 -17.72
CA GLY A 328 15.30 -16.51 -17.70
C GLY A 328 16.06 -17.80 -17.65
N GLU A 329 16.36 -18.37 -18.83
CA GLU A 329 17.55 -19.20 -18.99
C GLU A 329 18.77 -18.25 -19.00
N HIS A 330 19.60 -18.34 -17.95
CA HIS A 330 21.06 -18.55 -18.04
C HIS A 330 21.71 -18.36 -16.67
#